data_77a90944dcaf69579c877d6523e4b844
#
_entry.id   77a90944dcaf69579c877d6523e4b844
#
_cell.length_a   1.000
_cell.length_b   1.000
_cell.length_c   1.000
_cell.angle_alpha   90.00
_cell.angle_beta   90.00
_cell.angle_gamma   90.00
#
_symmetry.space_group_name_H-M   'P 1'
#
loop_
_entity.id
_entity.type
_entity.pdbx_description
1 polymer ?
#
loop_
_entity_poly.entity_id
_entity_poly.type
_entity_poly.pdbx_seq_one_letter_code
_entity_poly.pdbx_strand_id
1 'polypeptide(L)'
;MSIRRLPSDLINRIAAGEVVERPASALKELVENSLDAGARKIAIRLAAGGLDLVEVSDDGSGMAPAEMHLALERHATSKLPDDHIENVASFGFRGEALPSIASVARLTLDSRVAGHDGWRIEIDHGVKAGEGPAALPPGTRIRVEGLFDKVPARRKFLRSPRAEYGACLDAVRRLAMARPDVGFSLEHDGRRGLSVQPSDAPTRVAALLDRELERHGLGIDCVRDGLRLTGVVSLPTFNRGMADHQFLFVNDRPVKDRLLVGSLRAAYRDLLARNRHPVAALFIHVPTGEVDINVHPAKTEVRFRDPSAVRGLIVGGLRAALDEAGHRSAAREQYAAPVAWTSELSVTRHPRESGGPPAFNPTAEDRWTPAYAGVTEDRLRFATDQPAARAEPATAPVPAFPLGVARGQVAATYIVAEAEDGLVIVDQHAAHERLVLERMRVASQGEGVARQALLLPDVVEMDEPDCDRLEDAAPELAGLGLEIERFGPTAMLVRATPAPLGKTDVPGLLRDLAAELAEIGTALTLRDRLDHVAATIACHGSVRAGRILSVAEMNALLREMEVTPRSGQCNHGRPTWVKLAHGDIERLFGRK
;
A
#
# COMPACT_ATOMS: atom_id res chain seq x y z
N MET A 1 19.43 -20.37 45.85
CA MET A 1 18.05 -19.83 46.03
C MET A 1 17.11 -21.01 46.05
N SER A 2 16.18 -21.10 47.00
CA SER A 2 15.21 -22.20 47.09
C SER A 2 13.98 -21.88 46.21
N ILE A 3 13.43 -22.90 45.55
CA ILE A 3 12.17 -22.79 44.81
C ILE A 3 11.04 -22.56 45.82
N ARG A 4 10.17 -21.55 45.57
CA ARG A 4 9.00 -21.24 46.40
C ARG A 4 7.76 -21.03 45.57
N ARG A 5 6.59 -21.32 46.10
CA ARG A 5 5.32 -20.91 45.48
C ARG A 5 5.16 -19.38 45.56
N LEU A 6 4.82 -18.76 44.43
CA LEU A 6 4.51 -17.33 44.41
C LEU A 6 3.10 -17.10 44.95
N PRO A 7 2.85 -15.96 45.61
CA PRO A 7 1.49 -15.54 45.96
C PRO A 7 0.63 -15.35 44.67
N SER A 8 -0.67 -15.64 44.77
CA SER A 8 -1.63 -15.55 43.66
C SER A 8 -1.61 -14.18 42.96
N ASP A 9 -1.53 -13.11 43.75
CA ASP A 9 -1.48 -11.73 43.22
C ASP A 9 -0.23 -11.47 42.37
N LEU A 10 0.92 -12.04 42.78
CA LEU A 10 2.14 -11.92 42.00
C LEU A 10 2.09 -12.76 40.72
N ILE A 11 1.52 -13.97 40.77
CA ILE A 11 1.28 -14.81 39.60
C ILE A 11 0.34 -14.06 38.63
N ASN A 12 -0.73 -13.43 39.13
CA ASN A 12 -1.68 -12.68 38.35
C ASN A 12 -1.02 -11.47 37.62
N ARG A 13 -0.13 -10.77 38.31
CA ARG A 13 0.63 -9.63 37.74
C ARG A 13 1.68 -10.06 36.74
N ILE A 14 2.30 -11.22 36.90
CA ILE A 14 3.25 -11.79 35.93
C ILE A 14 2.49 -12.19 34.64
N ALA A 15 1.43 -13.00 34.77
CA ALA A 15 0.64 -13.45 33.62
C ALA A 15 -0.10 -12.30 32.92
N ALA A 16 -0.59 -11.28 33.67
CA ALA A 16 -1.14 -10.07 33.06
C ALA A 16 -0.13 -9.41 32.13
N GLY A 17 1.16 -9.62 32.36
CA GLY A 17 2.22 -9.11 31.56
C GLY A 17 2.40 -9.70 30.18
N GLU A 18 1.97 -10.90 30.02
CA GLU A 18 2.01 -11.61 28.75
C GLU A 18 0.76 -11.30 27.90
N VAL A 19 -0.36 -10.95 28.55
CA VAL A 19 -1.64 -10.67 27.90
C VAL A 19 -1.84 -9.17 27.63
N VAL A 20 -1.44 -8.31 28.58
CA VAL A 20 -1.64 -6.87 28.52
C VAL A 20 -0.30 -6.16 28.58
N GLU A 21 0.25 -5.81 27.43
CA GLU A 21 1.50 -5.07 27.33
C GLU A 21 1.30 -3.54 27.35
N ARG A 22 0.18 -3.08 26.81
CA ARG A 22 -0.13 -1.65 26.58
C ARG A 22 -1.65 -1.42 26.44
N PRO A 23 -2.12 -0.15 26.47
CA PRO A 23 -3.55 0.16 26.33
C PRO A 23 -4.20 -0.46 25.09
N ALA A 24 -3.52 -0.45 23.95
CA ALA A 24 -4.01 -1.06 22.71
C ALA A 24 -4.27 -2.58 22.82
N SER A 25 -3.48 -3.30 23.64
CA SER A 25 -3.69 -4.74 23.86
C SER A 25 -4.96 -4.97 24.69
N ALA A 26 -5.15 -4.22 25.77
CA ALA A 26 -6.39 -4.28 26.57
C ALA A 26 -7.62 -3.92 25.72
N LEU A 27 -7.55 -2.82 24.97
CA LEU A 27 -8.62 -2.37 24.08
C LEU A 27 -8.97 -3.44 23.04
N LYS A 28 -7.96 -4.05 22.41
CA LYS A 28 -8.18 -5.12 21.42
C LYS A 28 -8.99 -6.28 22.03
N GLU A 29 -8.56 -6.81 23.18
CA GLU A 29 -9.25 -7.92 23.84
C GLU A 29 -10.69 -7.54 24.23
N LEU A 30 -10.94 -6.31 24.71
CA LEU A 30 -12.28 -5.85 25.07
C LEU A 30 -13.19 -5.76 23.84
N VAL A 31 -12.70 -5.23 22.73
CA VAL A 31 -13.45 -5.13 21.47
C VAL A 31 -13.70 -6.51 20.87
N GLU A 32 -12.71 -7.43 20.91
CA GLU A 32 -12.90 -8.82 20.49
C GLU A 32 -13.98 -9.53 21.33
N ASN A 33 -14.05 -9.26 22.63
CA ASN A 33 -15.12 -9.79 23.48
C ASN A 33 -16.49 -9.25 23.09
N SER A 34 -16.60 -7.96 22.76
CA SER A 34 -17.84 -7.35 22.28
C SER A 34 -18.29 -7.97 20.94
N LEU A 35 -17.35 -8.22 20.02
CA LEU A 35 -17.64 -8.91 18.75
C LEU A 35 -18.12 -10.34 18.97
N ASP A 36 -17.47 -11.09 19.87
CA ASP A 36 -17.86 -12.46 20.22
C ASP A 36 -19.23 -12.52 20.94
N ALA A 37 -19.63 -11.42 21.64
CA ALA A 37 -20.97 -11.28 22.23
C ALA A 37 -22.06 -10.91 21.20
N GLY A 38 -21.71 -10.86 19.92
CA GLY A 38 -22.64 -10.56 18.82
C GLY A 38 -23.06 -9.08 18.74
N ALA A 39 -22.24 -8.18 19.25
CA ALA A 39 -22.50 -6.74 19.18
C ALA A 39 -22.62 -6.25 17.72
N ARG A 40 -23.57 -5.38 17.47
CA ARG A 40 -23.75 -4.66 16.21
C ARG A 40 -23.25 -3.22 16.27
N LYS A 41 -23.06 -2.70 17.49
CA LYS A 41 -22.56 -1.36 17.72
C LYS A 41 -21.57 -1.35 18.88
N ILE A 42 -20.39 -0.85 18.65
CA ILE A 42 -19.32 -0.75 19.64
C ILE A 42 -18.88 0.71 19.76
N ALA A 43 -18.98 1.27 20.97
CA ALA A 43 -18.54 2.61 21.29
C ALA A 43 -17.32 2.55 22.21
N ILE A 44 -16.27 3.28 21.84
CA ILE A 44 -14.97 3.29 22.52
C ILE A 44 -14.67 4.72 22.96
N ARG A 45 -14.25 4.88 24.21
CA ARG A 45 -13.77 6.16 24.75
C ARG A 45 -12.40 5.97 25.36
N LEU A 46 -11.48 6.86 25.00
CA LEU A 46 -10.10 6.87 25.48
C LEU A 46 -9.78 8.23 26.12
N ALA A 47 -9.00 8.21 27.21
CA ALA A 47 -8.38 9.40 27.74
C ALA A 47 -6.85 9.20 27.82
N ALA A 48 -6.09 10.25 27.51
CA ALA A 48 -4.63 10.23 27.49
C ALA A 48 -4.06 9.04 26.68
N GLY A 49 -4.64 8.73 25.52
CA GLY A 49 -4.21 7.60 24.69
C GLY A 49 -4.55 6.22 25.27
N GLY A 50 -5.46 6.14 26.22
CA GLY A 50 -5.84 4.91 26.94
C GLY A 50 -5.02 4.66 28.21
N LEU A 51 -4.15 5.57 28.59
CA LEU A 51 -3.37 5.48 29.82
C LEU A 51 -4.26 5.76 31.05
N ASP A 52 -5.13 6.76 30.96
CA ASP A 52 -6.01 7.13 32.05
C ASP A 52 -7.34 6.38 31.97
N LEU A 53 -7.87 6.19 30.76
CA LEU A 53 -9.16 5.51 30.52
C LEU A 53 -9.16 4.75 29.20
N VAL A 54 -9.60 3.49 29.27
CA VAL A 54 -10.13 2.70 28.15
C VAL A 54 -11.55 2.27 28.52
N GLU A 55 -12.56 2.75 27.81
CA GLU A 55 -13.95 2.34 27.96
C GLU A 55 -14.45 1.75 26.65
N VAL A 56 -15.05 0.56 26.72
CA VAL A 56 -15.72 -0.12 25.61
C VAL A 56 -17.15 -0.40 26.01
N SER A 57 -18.10 0.03 25.20
CA SER A 57 -19.54 -0.23 25.38
C SER A 57 -20.10 -0.88 24.13
N ASP A 58 -20.87 -1.93 24.29
CA ASP A 58 -21.50 -2.69 23.21
C ASP A 58 -22.99 -2.95 23.47
N ASP A 59 -23.68 -3.35 22.42
CA ASP A 59 -25.09 -3.77 22.42
C ASP A 59 -25.22 -5.31 22.24
N GLY A 60 -24.23 -6.07 22.66
CA GLY A 60 -24.21 -7.54 22.58
C GLY A 60 -25.20 -8.22 23.55
N SER A 61 -25.04 -9.53 23.71
CA SER A 61 -25.93 -10.36 24.54
C SER A 61 -26.02 -9.93 26.01
N GLY A 62 -24.97 -9.25 26.51
CA GLY A 62 -24.79 -9.02 27.93
C GLY A 62 -24.46 -10.28 28.72
N MET A 63 -24.30 -10.15 30.04
CA MET A 63 -23.97 -11.21 30.97
C MET A 63 -24.89 -11.12 32.22
N ALA A 64 -25.37 -12.26 32.71
CA ALA A 64 -26.03 -12.34 34.01
C ALA A 64 -24.99 -12.17 35.16
N PRO A 65 -25.39 -11.73 36.35
CA PRO A 65 -24.44 -11.53 37.45
C PRO A 65 -23.54 -12.72 37.74
N ALA A 66 -24.05 -13.95 37.69
CA ALA A 66 -23.26 -15.18 37.89
C ALA A 66 -22.19 -15.35 36.78
N GLU A 67 -22.52 -15.05 35.53
CA GLU A 67 -21.57 -15.10 34.40
C GLU A 67 -20.54 -14.01 34.50
N MET A 68 -20.88 -12.81 35.01
CA MET A 68 -19.93 -11.73 35.24
C MET A 68 -18.84 -12.14 36.26
N HIS A 69 -19.20 -12.88 37.31
CA HIS A 69 -18.25 -13.43 38.26
C HIS A 69 -17.29 -14.43 37.56
N LEU A 70 -17.86 -15.37 36.80
CA LEU A 70 -17.07 -16.34 36.02
C LEU A 70 -16.14 -15.67 35.00
N ALA A 71 -16.61 -14.62 34.33
CA ALA A 71 -15.80 -13.89 33.34
C ALA A 71 -14.57 -13.20 33.96
N LEU A 72 -14.57 -12.97 35.27
CA LEU A 72 -13.46 -12.40 36.04
C LEU A 72 -12.58 -13.49 36.69
N GLU A 73 -12.94 -14.76 36.58
CA GLU A 73 -12.13 -15.90 36.98
C GLU A 73 -11.19 -16.31 35.84
N ARG A 74 -10.01 -16.86 36.20
CA ARG A 74 -9.06 -17.39 35.23
C ARG A 74 -9.53 -18.73 34.70
N HIS A 75 -9.22 -18.96 33.42
CA HIS A 75 -9.54 -20.21 32.73
C HIS A 75 -11.04 -20.50 32.61
N ALA A 76 -11.90 -19.49 32.84
CA ALA A 76 -13.31 -19.56 32.56
C ALA A 76 -13.61 -18.95 31.18
N THR A 77 -14.15 -19.74 30.27
CA THR A 77 -14.49 -19.30 28.92
C THR A 77 -15.78 -19.97 28.43
N SER A 78 -16.62 -19.21 27.76
CA SER A 78 -17.81 -19.71 27.05
C SER A 78 -17.51 -20.06 25.57
N LYS A 79 -16.25 -19.92 25.14
CA LYS A 79 -15.87 -19.88 23.72
C LYS A 79 -15.22 -21.18 23.23
N LEU A 80 -15.19 -22.23 24.05
CA LEU A 80 -14.74 -23.58 23.71
C LEU A 80 -15.95 -24.52 23.86
N PRO A 81 -16.78 -24.69 22.82
CA PRO A 81 -17.94 -25.59 22.88
C PRO A 81 -17.54 -27.06 22.97
N ASP A 82 -16.42 -27.41 22.36
CA ASP A 82 -15.80 -28.74 22.37
C ASP A 82 -14.41 -28.61 22.98
N ASP A 83 -13.92 -29.52 23.81
CA ASP A 83 -12.57 -29.48 24.40
C ASP A 83 -11.42 -29.46 23.38
N HIS A 84 -11.72 -29.18 22.11
CA HIS A 84 -10.79 -29.11 20.99
C HIS A 84 -10.37 -27.66 20.68
N ILE A 85 -9.16 -27.31 21.09
CA ILE A 85 -8.52 -25.99 20.83
C ILE A 85 -8.36 -25.71 19.33
N GLU A 86 -8.43 -26.74 18.48
CA GLU A 86 -8.21 -26.66 17.03
C GLU A 86 -9.38 -26.04 16.27
N ASN A 87 -10.60 -26.00 16.86
CA ASN A 87 -11.82 -25.53 16.20
C ASN A 87 -12.30 -24.16 16.67
N VAL A 88 -11.39 -23.28 17.12
CA VAL A 88 -11.76 -21.97 17.66
C VAL A 88 -12.17 -21.01 16.55
N ALA A 89 -13.47 -20.77 16.40
CA ALA A 89 -14.05 -19.77 15.51
C ALA A 89 -14.13 -18.36 16.12
N SER A 90 -14.10 -18.23 17.47
CA SER A 90 -14.18 -16.97 18.20
C SER A 90 -12.85 -16.23 18.27
N PHE A 91 -12.87 -14.90 18.42
CA PHE A 91 -11.64 -14.10 18.59
C PHE A 91 -10.90 -14.40 19.90
N GLY A 92 -11.59 -14.68 20.99
CA GLY A 92 -11.03 -15.05 22.31
C GLY A 92 -11.34 -16.49 22.68
N PHE A 93 -10.42 -17.19 23.37
CA PHE A 93 -10.66 -18.55 23.84
C PHE A 93 -9.96 -18.89 25.17
N ARG A 94 -9.00 -18.08 25.65
CA ARG A 94 -8.18 -18.40 26.82
C ARG A 94 -8.83 -18.10 28.17
N GLY A 95 -9.87 -17.28 28.23
CA GLY A 95 -10.52 -16.88 29.48
C GLY A 95 -9.61 -16.11 30.45
N GLU A 96 -8.61 -15.38 29.94
CA GLU A 96 -7.60 -14.70 30.76
C GLU A 96 -7.58 -13.18 30.60
N ALA A 97 -8.25 -12.62 29.60
CA ALA A 97 -8.17 -11.19 29.28
C ALA A 97 -8.71 -10.31 30.40
N LEU A 98 -9.96 -10.50 30.82
CA LEU A 98 -10.60 -9.69 31.86
C LEU A 98 -9.88 -9.81 33.23
N PRO A 99 -9.60 -11.02 33.76
CA PRO A 99 -8.86 -11.12 35.02
C PRO A 99 -7.45 -10.52 34.93
N SER A 100 -6.77 -10.62 33.79
CA SER A 100 -5.47 -10.01 33.59
C SER A 100 -5.54 -8.47 33.60
N ILE A 101 -6.50 -7.86 32.88
CA ILE A 101 -6.71 -6.41 32.91
C ILE A 101 -7.06 -5.95 34.33
N ALA A 102 -8.00 -6.63 35.00
CA ALA A 102 -8.44 -6.30 36.35
C ALA A 102 -7.30 -6.36 37.39
N SER A 103 -6.30 -7.22 37.19
CA SER A 103 -5.14 -7.35 38.10
C SER A 103 -4.17 -6.18 38.06
N VAL A 104 -4.17 -5.37 36.95
CA VAL A 104 -3.20 -4.27 36.72
C VAL A 104 -3.85 -2.91 36.54
N ALA A 105 -5.17 -2.82 36.71
CA ALA A 105 -5.94 -1.58 36.56
C ALA A 105 -7.14 -1.57 37.51
N ARG A 106 -7.83 -0.43 37.61
CA ARG A 106 -9.17 -0.37 38.14
C ARG A 106 -10.15 -0.71 37.01
N LEU A 107 -10.95 -1.77 37.20
CA LEU A 107 -11.91 -2.26 36.23
C LEU A 107 -13.34 -2.13 36.78
N THR A 108 -14.22 -1.49 36.00
CA THR A 108 -15.66 -1.50 36.23
C THR A 108 -16.33 -2.26 35.10
N LEU A 109 -17.06 -3.31 35.43
CA LEU A 109 -17.83 -4.13 34.50
C LEU A 109 -19.34 -3.92 34.78
N ASP A 110 -20.04 -3.28 33.86
CA ASP A 110 -21.49 -3.14 33.85
C ASP A 110 -22.03 -4.04 32.75
N SER A 111 -23.03 -4.89 33.07
CA SER A 111 -23.64 -5.71 32.04
C SER A 111 -25.14 -5.91 32.30
N ARG A 112 -25.90 -6.06 31.19
CA ARG A 112 -27.34 -6.28 31.23
C ARG A 112 -27.78 -7.22 30.13
N VAL A 113 -28.43 -8.30 30.47
CA VAL A 113 -29.14 -9.17 29.52
C VAL A 113 -30.50 -8.55 29.20
N ALA A 114 -30.95 -8.65 27.96
CA ALA A 114 -32.28 -8.14 27.56
C ALA A 114 -33.40 -8.74 28.43
N GLY A 115 -34.27 -7.88 28.95
CA GLY A 115 -35.37 -8.28 29.84
C GLY A 115 -34.99 -8.49 31.30
N HIS A 116 -33.73 -8.27 31.71
CA HIS A 116 -33.26 -8.40 33.09
C HIS A 116 -32.69 -7.08 33.60
N ASP A 117 -32.49 -6.98 34.91
CA ASP A 117 -31.83 -5.83 35.52
C ASP A 117 -30.34 -5.85 35.25
N GLY A 118 -29.74 -4.66 35.14
CA GLY A 118 -28.30 -4.51 34.96
C GLY A 118 -27.55 -4.65 36.29
N TRP A 119 -26.31 -5.15 36.18
CA TRP A 119 -25.45 -5.38 37.32
C TRP A 119 -24.06 -4.77 37.08
N ARG A 120 -23.40 -4.33 38.16
CA ARG A 120 -22.05 -3.78 38.18
C ARG A 120 -21.18 -4.60 39.08
N ILE A 121 -19.93 -4.85 38.66
CA ILE A 121 -18.83 -5.35 39.49
C ILE A 121 -17.65 -4.37 39.35
N GLU A 122 -17.08 -3.98 40.48
CA GLU A 122 -15.90 -3.11 40.53
C GLU A 122 -14.70 -3.87 41.12
N ILE A 123 -13.54 -3.78 40.45
CA ILE A 123 -12.30 -4.41 40.88
C ILE A 123 -11.20 -3.35 40.88
N ASP A 124 -10.46 -3.24 41.99
CA ASP A 124 -9.30 -2.37 42.12
C ASP A 124 -8.03 -3.23 42.20
N HIS A 125 -7.30 -3.35 41.06
CA HIS A 125 -6.04 -4.08 40.96
C HIS A 125 -6.10 -5.52 41.52
N GLY A 126 -7.11 -6.27 41.08
CA GLY A 126 -7.31 -7.67 41.44
C GLY A 126 -8.15 -7.88 42.71
N VAL A 127 -8.54 -6.83 43.42
CA VAL A 127 -9.36 -6.91 44.63
C VAL A 127 -10.76 -6.39 44.31
N LYS A 128 -11.79 -7.17 44.62
CA LYS A 128 -13.19 -6.75 44.47
C LYS A 128 -13.46 -5.55 45.38
N ALA A 129 -13.82 -4.43 44.79
CA ALA A 129 -14.10 -3.19 45.49
C ALA A 129 -15.59 -3.01 45.79
N GLY A 130 -16.47 -3.53 44.95
CA GLY A 130 -17.92 -3.44 45.13
C GLY A 130 -18.68 -4.17 44.04
N GLU A 131 -19.97 -4.34 44.28
CA GLU A 131 -20.95 -4.79 43.28
C GLU A 131 -22.35 -4.29 43.63
N GLY A 132 -23.24 -4.20 42.65
CA GLY A 132 -24.62 -3.77 42.84
C GLY A 132 -25.37 -3.55 41.54
N PRO A 133 -26.64 -3.11 41.63
CA PRO A 133 -27.43 -2.80 40.45
C PRO A 133 -26.81 -1.68 39.61
N ALA A 134 -26.95 -1.77 38.29
CA ALA A 134 -26.50 -0.77 37.34
C ALA A 134 -27.56 -0.41 36.32
N ALA A 135 -27.64 0.86 35.96
CA ALA A 135 -28.55 1.36 34.92
C ALA A 135 -27.79 1.48 33.60
N LEU A 136 -28.10 0.57 32.67
CA LEU A 136 -27.54 0.59 31.30
C LEU A 136 -28.56 -0.06 30.35
N PRO A 137 -28.49 0.23 29.03
CA PRO A 137 -29.23 -0.54 28.04
C PRO A 137 -28.72 -1.99 27.99
N PRO A 138 -29.42 -2.94 27.35
CA PRO A 138 -28.89 -4.28 27.10
C PRO A 138 -27.55 -4.23 26.41
N GLY A 139 -26.61 -5.09 26.85
CA GLY A 139 -25.22 -5.11 26.39
C GLY A 139 -24.21 -5.03 27.53
N THR A 140 -22.97 -4.69 27.23
CA THR A 140 -21.90 -4.62 28.22
C THR A 140 -21.12 -3.31 28.08
N ARG A 141 -20.71 -2.76 29.23
CA ARG A 141 -19.76 -1.65 29.29
C ARG A 141 -18.62 -1.99 30.24
N ILE A 142 -17.42 -1.94 29.74
CA ILE A 142 -16.21 -2.19 30.52
C ILE A 142 -15.37 -0.91 30.53
N ARG A 143 -14.97 -0.52 31.73
CA ARG A 143 -14.18 0.67 32.00
C ARG A 143 -12.90 0.28 32.71
N VAL A 144 -11.76 0.65 32.15
CA VAL A 144 -10.42 0.37 32.66
C VAL A 144 -9.75 1.70 32.91
N GLU A 145 -9.38 1.98 34.16
CA GLU A 145 -8.77 3.22 34.60
C GLU A 145 -7.42 2.94 35.26
N GLY A 146 -6.45 3.85 35.05
CA GLY A 146 -5.14 3.78 35.69
C GLY A 146 -4.35 2.51 35.35
N LEU A 147 -4.28 2.17 34.07
CA LEU A 147 -3.56 0.98 33.62
C LEU A 147 -2.08 1.05 34.04
N PHE A 148 -1.62 0.06 34.82
CA PHE A 148 -0.29 -0.06 35.41
C PHE A 148 0.04 0.96 36.51
N ASP A 149 -0.91 1.67 37.09
CA ASP A 149 -0.63 2.64 38.17
C ASP A 149 0.11 2.01 39.35
N LYS A 150 -0.25 0.77 39.72
CA LYS A 150 0.45 0.00 40.79
C LYS A 150 1.59 -0.89 40.26
N VAL A 151 2.00 -0.73 38.98
CA VAL A 151 3.10 -1.48 38.36
C VAL A 151 4.12 -0.53 37.71
N PRO A 152 4.90 0.23 38.50
CA PRO A 152 5.73 1.33 38.00
C PRO A 152 6.80 0.88 37.01
N ALA A 153 7.29 -0.36 37.11
CA ALA A 153 8.24 -0.94 36.17
C ALA A 153 7.67 -0.98 34.74
N ARG A 154 6.37 -1.34 34.57
CA ARG A 154 5.71 -1.38 33.27
C ARG A 154 5.30 -0.02 32.76
N ARG A 155 4.82 0.84 33.66
CA ARG A 155 4.44 2.22 33.32
C ARG A 155 5.57 2.97 32.62
N LYS A 156 6.84 2.71 32.98
CA LYS A 156 8.04 3.29 32.36
C LYS A 156 8.26 2.87 30.91
N PHE A 157 7.70 1.74 30.48
CA PHE A 157 7.81 1.26 29.08
C PHE A 157 6.68 1.74 28.18
N LEU A 158 5.66 2.37 28.73
CA LEU A 158 4.59 3.00 27.94
C LEU A 158 5.14 4.20 27.18
N ARG A 159 4.61 4.39 25.97
CA ARG A 159 5.01 5.50 25.11
C ARG A 159 4.23 6.77 25.47
N SER A 160 4.45 7.84 24.71
CA SER A 160 3.67 9.06 24.88
C SER A 160 2.17 8.82 24.63
N PRO A 161 1.26 9.59 25.25
CA PRO A 161 -0.19 9.47 25.03
C PRO A 161 -0.58 9.48 23.55
N ARG A 162 0.09 10.30 22.75
CA ARG A 162 -0.11 10.37 21.29
C ARG A 162 0.25 9.05 20.59
N ALA A 163 1.36 8.42 20.99
CA ALA A 163 1.81 7.15 20.40
C ALA A 163 0.92 5.98 20.83
N GLU A 164 0.44 5.98 22.10
CA GLU A 164 -0.51 4.98 22.59
C GLU A 164 -1.87 5.12 21.91
N TYR A 165 -2.36 6.36 21.72
CA TYR A 165 -3.57 6.62 20.94
C TYR A 165 -3.46 6.10 19.51
N GLY A 166 -2.32 6.34 18.82
CA GLY A 166 -2.09 5.81 17.48
C GLY A 166 -2.17 4.29 17.42
N ALA A 167 -1.63 3.59 18.43
CA ALA A 167 -1.73 2.15 18.52
C ALA A 167 -3.16 1.65 18.81
N CYS A 168 -3.91 2.34 19.67
CA CYS A 168 -5.32 2.04 19.92
C CYS A 168 -6.17 2.24 18.65
N LEU A 169 -5.95 3.33 17.93
CA LEU A 169 -6.65 3.62 16.68
C LEU A 169 -6.35 2.56 15.60
N ASP A 170 -5.09 2.10 15.46
CA ASP A 170 -4.71 1.03 14.53
C ASP A 170 -5.43 -0.29 14.88
N ALA A 171 -5.49 -0.65 16.18
CA ALA A 171 -6.20 -1.83 16.64
C ALA A 171 -7.70 -1.79 16.31
N VAL A 172 -8.36 -0.65 16.57
CA VAL A 172 -9.78 -0.47 16.26
C VAL A 172 -10.03 -0.47 14.75
N ARG A 173 -9.19 0.18 13.96
CA ARG A 173 -9.27 0.17 12.49
C ARG A 173 -9.21 -1.26 11.93
N ARG A 174 -8.29 -2.09 12.43
CA ARG A 174 -8.15 -3.49 12.00
C ARG A 174 -9.41 -4.30 12.32
N LEU A 175 -9.92 -4.20 13.54
CA LEU A 175 -11.13 -4.92 13.92
C LEU A 175 -12.38 -4.41 13.17
N ALA A 176 -12.47 -3.10 12.94
CA ALA A 176 -13.56 -2.51 12.17
C ALA A 176 -13.52 -2.88 10.67
N MET A 177 -12.33 -3.13 10.10
CA MET A 177 -12.19 -3.66 8.73
C MET A 177 -12.63 -5.14 8.67
N ALA A 178 -12.26 -5.94 9.69
CA ALA A 178 -12.62 -7.35 9.76
C ALA A 178 -14.12 -7.59 9.91
N ARG A 179 -14.84 -6.61 10.50
CA ARG A 179 -16.30 -6.71 10.78
C ARG A 179 -17.05 -5.52 10.19
N PRO A 180 -17.23 -5.51 8.86
CA PRO A 180 -17.96 -4.45 8.17
C PRO A 180 -19.44 -4.37 8.55
N ASP A 181 -20.02 -5.45 9.06
CA ASP A 181 -21.38 -5.58 9.56
C ASP A 181 -21.63 -4.86 10.91
N VAL A 182 -20.55 -4.43 11.61
CA VAL A 182 -20.61 -3.78 12.92
C VAL A 182 -20.29 -2.29 12.82
N GLY A 183 -21.05 -1.46 13.54
CA GLY A 183 -20.79 -0.03 13.69
C GLY A 183 -19.74 0.23 14.78
N PHE A 184 -18.75 1.09 14.50
CA PHE A 184 -17.73 1.47 15.46
C PHE A 184 -17.67 2.98 15.62
N SER A 185 -17.52 3.42 16.87
CA SER A 185 -17.19 4.80 17.20
C SER A 185 -16.05 4.86 18.20
N LEU A 186 -15.07 5.74 17.99
CA LEU A 186 -13.97 6.00 18.90
C LEU A 186 -13.86 7.49 19.19
N GLU A 187 -13.86 7.83 20.47
CA GLU A 187 -13.65 9.16 21.01
C GLU A 187 -12.37 9.19 21.85
N HIS A 188 -11.56 10.22 21.67
CA HIS A 188 -10.32 10.42 22.43
C HIS A 188 -10.30 11.85 22.97
N ASP A 189 -10.20 12.01 24.30
CA ASP A 189 -10.18 13.28 25.00
C ASP A 189 -11.34 14.21 24.57
N GLY A 190 -12.56 13.65 24.45
CA GLY A 190 -13.77 14.36 24.03
C GLY A 190 -13.86 14.66 22.53
N ARG A 191 -12.89 14.22 21.73
CA ARG A 191 -12.90 14.41 20.27
C ARG A 191 -13.15 13.11 19.53
N ARG A 192 -13.99 13.18 18.49
CA ARG A 192 -14.27 12.02 17.64
C ARG A 192 -13.05 11.67 16.80
N GLY A 193 -12.51 10.47 16.98
CA GLY A 193 -11.35 9.95 16.23
C GLY A 193 -11.73 9.04 15.07
N LEU A 194 -12.82 8.22 15.24
CA LEU A 194 -13.31 7.30 14.23
C LEU A 194 -14.81 7.13 14.38
N SER A 195 -15.54 7.02 13.25
CA SER A 195 -16.96 6.68 13.25
C SER A 195 -17.32 6.02 11.94
N VAL A 196 -17.71 4.75 11.98
CA VAL A 196 -18.15 3.98 10.81
C VAL A 196 -19.44 3.24 11.15
N GLN A 197 -20.37 3.25 10.19
CA GLN A 197 -21.64 2.51 10.30
C GLN A 197 -21.50 1.15 9.60
N PRO A 198 -22.39 0.18 9.87
CA PRO A 198 -22.43 -1.06 9.10
C PRO A 198 -22.48 -0.79 7.60
N SER A 199 -21.68 -1.53 6.82
CA SER A 199 -21.58 -1.38 5.37
C SER A 199 -21.08 -2.69 4.74
N ASP A 200 -20.94 -2.75 3.41
CA ASP A 200 -20.19 -3.80 2.74
C ASP A 200 -18.68 -3.67 2.97
N ALA A 201 -17.94 -4.74 2.71
CA ALA A 201 -16.49 -4.78 2.96
C ALA A 201 -15.70 -3.76 2.12
N PRO A 202 -15.92 -3.58 0.79
CA PRO A 202 -15.22 -2.57 0.00
C PRO A 202 -15.44 -1.14 0.52
N THR A 203 -16.67 -0.76 0.81
CA THR A 203 -17.01 0.56 1.38
C THR A 203 -16.35 0.77 2.74
N ARG A 204 -16.32 -0.26 3.60
CA ARG A 204 -15.66 -0.21 4.90
C ARG A 204 -14.15 0.01 4.76
N VAL A 205 -13.51 -0.72 3.86
CA VAL A 205 -12.08 -0.59 3.59
C VAL A 205 -11.75 0.81 3.09
N ALA A 206 -12.48 1.34 2.11
CA ALA A 206 -12.28 2.69 1.59
C ALA A 206 -12.44 3.76 2.68
N ALA A 207 -13.47 3.65 3.53
CA ALA A 207 -13.71 4.59 4.62
C ALA A 207 -12.61 4.60 5.69
N LEU A 208 -11.92 3.49 5.92
CA LEU A 208 -10.91 3.32 6.97
C LEU A 208 -9.47 3.48 6.48
N LEU A 209 -9.19 3.15 5.23
CA LEU A 209 -7.86 3.22 4.65
C LEU A 209 -7.60 4.57 3.99
N ASP A 210 -8.23 4.78 2.84
CA ASP A 210 -8.09 5.98 2.03
C ASP A 210 -9.23 6.05 1.02
N ARG A 211 -9.93 7.18 0.95
CA ARG A 211 -11.01 7.39 -0.01
C ARG A 211 -10.53 7.34 -1.47
N GLU A 212 -9.27 7.64 -1.70
CA GLU A 212 -8.68 7.53 -3.04
C GLU A 212 -8.59 6.08 -3.54
N LEU A 213 -8.70 5.08 -2.66
CA LEU A 213 -8.82 3.68 -3.07
C LEU A 213 -10.10 3.37 -3.85
N GLU A 214 -11.15 4.19 -3.76
CA GLU A 214 -12.32 4.06 -4.62
C GLU A 214 -11.97 4.27 -6.11
N ARG A 215 -10.93 5.07 -6.38
CA ARG A 215 -10.46 5.39 -7.74
C ARG A 215 -9.23 4.60 -8.16
N HIS A 216 -8.35 4.31 -7.21
CA HIS A 216 -7.04 3.70 -7.45
C HIS A 216 -6.92 2.30 -6.86
N GLY A 217 -8.02 1.72 -6.39
CA GLY A 217 -8.07 0.38 -5.83
C GLY A 217 -8.49 -0.67 -6.86
N LEU A 218 -7.93 -1.85 -6.73
CA LEU A 218 -8.30 -3.06 -7.46
C LEU A 218 -8.96 -4.03 -6.48
N GLY A 219 -10.18 -4.44 -6.79
CA GLY A 219 -10.85 -5.52 -6.07
C GLY A 219 -10.18 -6.86 -6.39
N ILE A 220 -9.94 -7.65 -5.36
CA ILE A 220 -9.37 -8.99 -5.46
C ILE A 220 -10.43 -9.98 -5.01
N ASP A 221 -10.68 -11.00 -5.81
CA ASP A 221 -11.45 -12.19 -5.42
C ASP A 221 -10.92 -13.38 -6.23
N CYS A 222 -10.14 -14.23 -5.62
CA CYS A 222 -9.61 -15.42 -6.27
C CYS A 222 -9.63 -16.63 -5.33
N VAL A 223 -9.81 -17.80 -5.91
CA VAL A 223 -9.85 -19.08 -5.21
C VAL A 223 -8.81 -20.00 -5.84
N ARG A 224 -8.04 -20.68 -4.98
CA ARG A 224 -7.05 -21.69 -5.40
C ARG A 224 -6.86 -22.72 -4.29
N ASP A 225 -6.89 -23.99 -4.65
CA ASP A 225 -6.60 -25.12 -3.74
C ASP A 225 -7.43 -25.08 -2.43
N GLY A 226 -8.70 -24.65 -2.49
CA GLY A 226 -9.57 -24.50 -1.33
C GLY A 226 -9.32 -23.24 -0.47
N LEU A 227 -8.33 -22.43 -0.83
CA LEU A 227 -8.05 -21.13 -0.22
C LEU A 227 -8.75 -20.02 -1.01
N ARG A 228 -9.26 -18.97 -0.33
CA ARG A 228 -9.83 -17.80 -0.97
C ARG A 228 -9.12 -16.53 -0.53
N LEU A 229 -8.79 -15.67 -1.47
CA LEU A 229 -8.24 -14.34 -1.24
C LEU A 229 -9.23 -13.30 -1.74
N THR A 230 -9.67 -12.41 -0.85
CA THR A 230 -10.53 -11.27 -1.19
C THR A 230 -9.91 -9.98 -0.67
N GLY A 231 -10.41 -8.84 -1.15
CA GLY A 231 -9.99 -7.55 -0.62
C GLY A 231 -9.74 -6.50 -1.68
N VAL A 232 -8.97 -5.49 -1.32
CA VAL A 232 -8.62 -4.36 -2.19
C VAL A 232 -7.12 -4.09 -2.08
N VAL A 233 -6.47 -3.85 -3.21
CA VAL A 233 -5.09 -3.38 -3.29
C VAL A 233 -5.00 -2.16 -4.20
N SER A 234 -4.03 -1.30 -3.95
CA SER A 234 -3.83 -0.11 -4.77
C SER A 234 -3.18 -0.42 -6.11
N LEU A 235 -3.51 0.34 -7.15
CA LEU A 235 -2.67 0.43 -8.34
C LEU A 235 -1.24 0.83 -7.95
N PRO A 236 -0.21 0.40 -8.69
CA PRO A 236 1.18 0.76 -8.39
C PRO A 236 1.44 2.27 -8.42
N THR A 237 0.66 3.03 -9.16
CA THR A 237 0.69 4.51 -9.19
C THR A 237 0.28 5.14 -7.85
N PHE A 238 -0.52 4.43 -7.05
CA PHE A 238 -0.96 4.87 -5.71
C PHE A 238 -0.26 4.05 -4.63
N ASN A 239 0.84 4.57 -4.10
CA ASN A 239 1.70 3.89 -3.14
C ASN A 239 2.12 4.83 -1.99
N ARG A 240 2.68 4.26 -0.92
CA ARG A 240 3.13 4.99 0.27
C ARG A 240 4.62 4.72 0.55
N GLY A 241 5.29 5.67 1.23
CA GLY A 241 6.68 5.51 1.66
C GLY A 241 6.86 4.59 2.88
N MET A 242 5.78 4.26 3.58
CA MET A 242 5.78 3.36 4.75
C MET A 242 4.75 2.25 4.56
N ALA A 243 5.00 1.09 5.18
CA ALA A 243 4.13 -0.09 5.09
C ALA A 243 2.96 -0.09 6.11
N ASP A 244 2.59 1.06 6.64
CA ASP A 244 1.57 1.24 7.68
C ASP A 244 0.12 1.13 7.17
N HIS A 245 -0.06 1.17 5.85
CA HIS A 245 -1.34 1.00 5.17
C HIS A 245 -1.53 -0.41 4.58
N GLN A 246 -0.92 -1.43 5.20
CA GLN A 246 -1.08 -2.83 4.83
C GLN A 246 -1.85 -3.58 5.92
N PHE A 247 -3.06 -3.98 5.62
CA PHE A 247 -3.99 -4.66 6.50
C PHE A 247 -4.23 -6.06 5.97
N LEU A 248 -3.79 -7.06 6.75
CA LEU A 248 -3.85 -8.46 6.36
C LEU A 248 -4.71 -9.22 7.38
N PHE A 249 -5.58 -10.07 6.88
CA PHE A 249 -6.53 -10.83 7.69
C PHE A 249 -6.50 -12.31 7.31
N VAL A 250 -6.59 -13.18 8.31
CA VAL A 250 -6.76 -14.62 8.13
C VAL A 250 -7.98 -15.06 8.91
N ASN A 251 -9.00 -15.59 8.21
CA ASN A 251 -10.30 -15.93 8.78
C ASN A 251 -10.87 -14.79 9.64
N ASP A 252 -10.94 -13.59 9.05
CA ASP A 252 -11.40 -12.32 9.64
C ASP A 252 -10.58 -11.81 10.84
N ARG A 253 -9.46 -12.46 11.14
CA ARG A 253 -8.56 -12.06 12.21
C ARG A 253 -7.41 -11.20 11.67
N PRO A 254 -7.18 -9.99 12.19
CA PRO A 254 -6.06 -9.15 11.77
C PRO A 254 -4.72 -9.76 12.18
N VAL A 255 -3.80 -9.90 11.22
CA VAL A 255 -2.48 -10.50 11.43
C VAL A 255 -1.36 -9.59 10.94
N LYS A 256 -0.15 -9.77 11.51
CA LYS A 256 1.10 -9.11 11.08
C LYS A 256 2.14 -10.19 10.75
N ASP A 257 1.78 -11.08 9.86
CA ASP A 257 2.59 -12.24 9.50
C ASP A 257 3.61 -11.88 8.41
N ARG A 258 4.85 -12.37 8.58
CA ARG A 258 5.97 -12.07 7.66
C ARG A 258 5.79 -12.69 6.28
N LEU A 259 5.21 -13.89 6.20
CA LEU A 259 4.94 -14.56 4.94
C LEU A 259 3.95 -13.75 4.10
N LEU A 260 2.87 -13.27 4.73
CA LEU A 260 1.82 -12.51 4.04
C LEU A 260 2.35 -11.15 3.56
N VAL A 261 3.07 -10.42 4.41
CA VAL A 261 3.72 -9.14 4.04
C VAL A 261 4.74 -9.36 2.91
N GLY A 262 5.55 -10.40 3.01
CA GLY A 262 6.52 -10.78 1.98
C GLY A 262 5.85 -11.16 0.66
N SER A 263 4.72 -11.87 0.71
CA SER A 263 3.94 -12.26 -0.48
C SER A 263 3.31 -11.04 -1.17
N LEU A 264 2.73 -10.11 -0.40
CA LEU A 264 2.22 -8.83 -0.93
C LEU A 264 3.35 -8.06 -1.61
N ARG A 265 4.51 -7.93 -0.97
CA ARG A 265 5.68 -7.25 -1.55
C ARG A 265 6.17 -7.94 -2.81
N ALA A 266 6.19 -9.29 -2.83
CA ALA A 266 6.60 -10.07 -4.01
C ALA A 266 5.67 -9.87 -5.21
N ALA A 267 4.36 -9.68 -4.98
CA ALA A 267 3.41 -9.39 -6.05
C ALA A 267 3.69 -8.03 -6.73
N TYR A 268 4.15 -7.04 -5.97
CA TYR A 268 4.44 -5.67 -6.45
C TYR A 268 5.91 -5.44 -6.80
N ARG A 269 6.76 -6.44 -6.70
CA ARG A 269 8.22 -6.30 -6.84
C ARG A 269 8.64 -5.54 -8.10
N ASP A 270 8.02 -5.87 -9.25
CA ASP A 270 8.34 -5.31 -10.56
C ASP A 270 7.59 -4.00 -10.88
N LEU A 271 6.76 -3.54 -9.94
CA LEU A 271 5.83 -2.44 -10.14
C LEU A 271 6.07 -1.28 -9.18
N LEU A 272 6.84 -1.49 -8.10
CA LEU A 272 7.11 -0.47 -7.08
C LEU A 272 8.61 -0.38 -6.80
N ALA A 273 9.09 0.84 -6.59
CA ALA A 273 10.44 1.06 -6.08
C ALA A 273 10.61 0.43 -4.69
N ARG A 274 11.84 0.07 -4.31
CA ARG A 274 12.16 -0.66 -3.05
C ARG A 274 11.65 0.00 -1.78
N ASN A 275 11.61 1.32 -1.75
CA ASN A 275 11.13 2.14 -0.62
C ASN A 275 9.65 2.53 -0.74
N ARG A 276 8.89 1.88 -1.62
CA ARG A 276 7.47 2.13 -1.82
C ARG A 276 6.66 0.89 -1.47
N HIS A 277 5.49 1.14 -0.91
CA HIS A 277 4.60 0.10 -0.41
C HIS A 277 3.20 0.28 -0.98
N PRO A 278 2.53 -0.80 -1.43
CA PRO A 278 1.14 -0.71 -1.84
C PRO A 278 0.25 -0.46 -0.63
N VAL A 279 -0.87 0.19 -0.85
CA VAL A 279 -1.98 0.25 0.10
C VAL A 279 -2.84 -0.98 -0.12
N ALA A 280 -3.11 -1.75 0.94
CA ALA A 280 -3.80 -3.02 0.80
C ALA A 280 -4.66 -3.37 2.03
N ALA A 281 -5.82 -3.97 1.78
CA ALA A 281 -6.60 -4.72 2.76
C ALA A 281 -6.95 -6.07 2.14
N LEU A 282 -6.33 -7.14 2.63
CA LEU A 282 -6.46 -8.50 2.08
C LEU A 282 -7.00 -9.46 3.13
N PHE A 283 -8.00 -10.23 2.75
CA PHE A 283 -8.67 -11.24 3.56
C PHE A 283 -8.38 -12.62 2.97
N ILE A 284 -7.69 -13.45 3.72
CA ILE A 284 -7.33 -14.81 3.35
C ILE A 284 -8.22 -15.76 4.15
N HIS A 285 -9.08 -16.51 3.46
CA HIS A 285 -9.92 -17.54 4.06
C HIS A 285 -9.27 -18.91 3.84
N VAL A 286 -9.00 -19.57 4.95
CA VAL A 286 -8.29 -20.85 5.02
C VAL A 286 -9.13 -21.82 5.84
N PRO A 287 -9.28 -23.10 5.45
CA PRO A 287 -9.91 -24.10 6.31
C PRO A 287 -9.24 -24.14 7.68
N THR A 288 -10.04 -24.24 8.75
CA THR A 288 -9.55 -24.16 10.13
C THR A 288 -8.44 -25.16 10.46
N GLY A 289 -8.47 -26.37 9.91
CA GLY A 289 -7.43 -27.39 10.06
C GLY A 289 -6.13 -27.13 9.30
N GLU A 290 -6.04 -26.11 8.45
CA GLU A 290 -4.87 -25.77 7.64
C GLU A 290 -4.10 -24.53 8.20
N VAL A 291 -4.57 -23.93 9.29
CA VAL A 291 -3.93 -22.78 9.93
C VAL A 291 -3.95 -22.88 11.44
N ASP A 292 -2.78 -22.75 12.06
CA ASP A 292 -2.65 -22.59 13.51
C ASP A 292 -2.54 -21.10 13.87
N ILE A 293 -3.51 -20.62 14.63
CA ILE A 293 -3.63 -19.23 15.09
C ILE A 293 -3.03 -19.04 16.50
N ASN A 294 -2.76 -20.14 17.22
CA ASN A 294 -2.27 -20.12 18.60
C ASN A 294 -0.73 -20.08 18.67
N VAL A 295 -0.08 -19.33 17.80
CA VAL A 295 1.40 -19.26 17.71
C VAL A 295 1.97 -18.18 18.63
N HIS A 296 1.28 -17.04 18.79
CA HIS A 296 1.75 -15.88 19.55
C HIS A 296 0.68 -15.43 20.57
N PRO A 297 1.05 -14.97 21.78
CA PRO A 297 0.08 -14.51 22.80
C PRO A 297 -0.89 -13.44 22.28
N ALA A 298 -0.40 -12.46 21.49
CA ALA A 298 -1.21 -11.42 20.88
C ALA A 298 -1.96 -11.88 19.61
N LYS A 299 -1.82 -13.16 19.21
CA LYS A 299 -2.48 -13.76 18.03
C LYS A 299 -2.26 -12.97 16.74
N THR A 300 -1.11 -12.30 16.62
CA THR A 300 -0.76 -11.48 15.44
C THR A 300 -0.02 -12.27 14.37
N GLU A 301 0.51 -13.43 14.69
CA GLU A 301 1.21 -14.34 13.78
C GLU A 301 0.41 -15.64 13.66
N VAL A 302 0.46 -16.25 12.50
CA VAL A 302 -0.21 -17.50 12.19
C VAL A 302 0.78 -18.49 11.57
N ARG A 303 0.51 -19.76 11.68
CA ARG A 303 1.31 -20.80 11.01
C ARG A 303 0.41 -21.58 10.07
N PHE A 304 0.70 -21.50 8.78
CA PHE A 304 0.00 -22.27 7.76
C PHE A 304 0.60 -23.66 7.63
N ARG A 305 -0.24 -24.66 7.36
CA ARG A 305 0.20 -26.02 7.05
C ARG A 305 0.99 -26.06 5.73
N ASP A 306 0.50 -25.33 4.71
CA ASP A 306 1.20 -25.12 3.44
C ASP A 306 1.44 -23.62 3.19
N PRO A 307 2.59 -23.08 3.64
CA PRO A 307 2.98 -21.69 3.38
C PRO A 307 3.14 -21.37 1.89
N SER A 308 3.51 -22.39 1.08
CA SER A 308 3.75 -22.20 -0.36
C SER A 308 2.46 -22.01 -1.13
N ALA A 309 1.40 -22.75 -0.80
CA ALA A 309 0.07 -22.57 -1.38
C ALA A 309 -0.48 -21.16 -1.07
N VAL A 310 -0.37 -20.69 0.18
CA VAL A 310 -0.81 -19.35 0.58
C VAL A 310 -0.02 -18.26 -0.16
N ARG A 311 1.30 -18.40 -0.24
CA ARG A 311 2.15 -17.48 -1.02
C ARG A 311 1.75 -17.48 -2.50
N GLY A 312 1.56 -18.67 -3.07
CA GLY A 312 1.15 -18.83 -4.48
C GLY A 312 -0.20 -18.19 -4.78
N LEU A 313 -1.18 -18.31 -3.87
CA LEU A 313 -2.48 -17.66 -3.97
C LEU A 313 -2.34 -16.13 -3.98
N ILE A 314 -1.61 -15.57 -3.01
CA ILE A 314 -1.44 -14.10 -2.89
C ILE A 314 -0.67 -13.54 -4.08
N VAL A 315 0.51 -14.08 -4.38
CA VAL A 315 1.35 -13.56 -5.47
C VAL A 315 0.67 -13.73 -6.82
N GLY A 316 0.10 -14.93 -7.09
CA GLY A 316 -0.59 -15.21 -8.35
C GLY A 316 -1.87 -14.40 -8.53
N GLY A 317 -2.72 -14.34 -7.50
CA GLY A 317 -3.98 -13.59 -7.55
C GLY A 317 -3.76 -12.08 -7.72
N LEU A 318 -2.81 -11.49 -6.98
CA LEU A 318 -2.49 -10.08 -7.10
C LEU A 318 -1.85 -9.74 -8.46
N ARG A 319 -0.90 -10.57 -8.95
CA ARG A 319 -0.30 -10.34 -10.27
C ARG A 319 -1.35 -10.41 -11.38
N ALA A 320 -2.24 -11.41 -11.36
CA ALA A 320 -3.31 -11.51 -12.34
C ALA A 320 -4.21 -10.27 -12.36
N ALA A 321 -4.62 -9.77 -11.20
CA ALA A 321 -5.43 -8.56 -11.09
C ALA A 321 -4.69 -7.30 -11.55
N LEU A 322 -3.40 -7.16 -11.20
CA LEU A 322 -2.55 -6.05 -11.62
C LEU A 322 -2.29 -6.07 -13.13
N ASP A 323 -2.09 -7.24 -13.71
CA ASP A 323 -1.92 -7.41 -15.17
C ASP A 323 -3.20 -7.05 -15.91
N GLU A 324 -4.36 -7.54 -15.45
CA GLU A 324 -5.67 -7.20 -16.03
C GLU A 324 -5.94 -5.69 -15.95
N ALA A 325 -5.60 -5.06 -14.84
CA ALA A 325 -5.72 -3.61 -14.69
C ALA A 325 -4.75 -2.84 -15.60
N GLY A 326 -3.52 -3.31 -15.78
CA GLY A 326 -2.55 -2.76 -16.71
C GLY A 326 -3.05 -2.80 -18.17
N HIS A 327 -3.73 -3.88 -18.57
CA HIS A 327 -4.38 -3.97 -19.87
C HIS A 327 -5.62 -3.08 -19.98
N ARG A 328 -6.38 -2.92 -18.91
CA ARG A 328 -7.55 -2.01 -18.87
C ARG A 328 -7.15 -0.54 -18.82
N SER A 329 -6.00 -0.20 -18.25
CA SER A 329 -5.45 1.17 -18.26
C SER A 329 -5.15 1.65 -19.67
N ALA A 330 -4.71 0.76 -20.56
CA ALA A 330 -4.58 1.07 -21.98
C ALA A 330 -5.92 1.35 -22.66
N ALA A 331 -7.04 0.83 -22.10
CA ALA A 331 -8.38 0.95 -22.67
C ALA A 331 -9.32 1.95 -21.94
N ARG A 332 -9.00 2.35 -20.69
CA ARG A 332 -9.96 3.06 -19.86
C ARG A 332 -9.31 3.81 -18.68
N GLU A 333 -8.53 4.84 -18.95
CA GLU A 333 -8.19 5.80 -17.90
C GLU A 333 -9.00 7.08 -18.06
N GLN A 334 -10.05 7.18 -17.25
CA GLN A 334 -10.54 8.46 -16.82
C GLN A 334 -9.65 8.92 -15.66
N TYR A 335 -8.56 9.61 -15.95
CA TYR A 335 -7.86 10.36 -14.92
C TYR A 335 -8.80 11.45 -14.40
N ALA A 336 -9.08 11.41 -13.09
CA ALA A 336 -9.57 12.60 -12.41
C ALA A 336 -8.53 13.70 -12.64
N ALA A 337 -8.98 14.85 -13.14
CA ALA A 337 -8.14 16.00 -13.36
C ALA A 337 -7.26 16.25 -12.12
N PRO A 338 -5.97 16.57 -12.30
CA PRO A 338 -5.17 17.02 -11.18
C PRO A 338 -5.91 18.16 -10.50
N VAL A 339 -6.07 18.05 -9.18
CA VAL A 339 -6.64 19.11 -8.35
C VAL A 339 -6.00 20.40 -8.80
N ALA A 340 -6.85 21.35 -9.25
CA ALA A 340 -6.42 22.64 -9.71
C ALA A 340 -5.46 23.22 -8.66
N TRP A 341 -4.27 23.59 -9.07
CA TRP A 341 -3.38 24.42 -8.28
C TRP A 341 -4.10 25.75 -8.09
N THR A 342 -4.90 25.87 -7.05
CA THR A 342 -5.25 27.15 -6.50
C THR A 342 -3.98 27.69 -5.88
N SER A 343 -3.29 28.52 -6.63
CA SER A 343 -2.30 29.40 -6.06
C SER A 343 -3.08 30.43 -5.23
N GLU A 344 -3.45 30.05 -4.03
CA GLU A 344 -3.77 31.02 -2.99
C GLU A 344 -2.45 31.67 -2.57
N LEU A 345 -2.04 32.67 -3.33
CA LEU A 345 -1.26 33.75 -2.82
C LEU A 345 -2.15 34.50 -1.82
N SER A 346 -2.21 33.98 -0.60
CA SER A 346 -2.68 34.74 0.55
C SER A 346 -1.69 35.87 0.80
N VAL A 347 -1.87 36.96 0.09
CA VAL A 347 -1.29 38.25 0.46
C VAL A 347 -2.07 38.70 1.69
N THR A 348 -1.56 38.38 2.87
CA THR A 348 -1.95 39.03 4.12
C THR A 348 -1.57 40.49 4.01
N ARG A 349 -2.52 41.35 3.63
CA ARG A 349 -2.43 42.77 3.80
C ARG A 349 -2.62 43.09 5.27
N HIS A 350 -1.53 43.45 5.96
CA HIS A 350 -1.63 44.19 7.21
C HIS A 350 -2.23 45.57 6.93
N PRO A 351 -3.20 46.05 7.70
CA PRO A 351 -3.65 47.44 7.62
C PRO A 351 -2.56 48.33 8.17
N ARG A 352 -1.99 49.20 7.36
CA ARG A 352 -1.24 50.37 7.81
C ARG A 352 -2.10 51.59 7.56
N GLU A 353 -2.22 52.34 8.63
CA GLU A 353 -2.88 53.63 8.73
C GLU A 353 -2.34 54.70 7.77
N SER A 354 -3.29 55.52 7.29
CA SER A 354 -3.22 56.94 6.95
C SER A 354 -1.99 57.50 6.23
N GLY A 355 -2.23 57.99 5.00
CA GLY A 355 -1.32 58.89 4.32
C GLY A 355 -1.52 58.81 2.81
N GLY A 356 -2.49 59.53 2.25
CA GLY A 356 -2.69 59.64 0.82
C GLY A 356 -1.54 60.38 0.16
N PRO A 357 -1.03 59.92 -1.01
CA PRO A 357 -0.16 60.77 -1.83
C PRO A 357 -0.97 61.65 -2.75
N PRO A 358 -0.42 62.81 -3.13
CA PRO A 358 -1.13 63.83 -3.90
C PRO A 358 -1.30 63.42 -5.36
N ALA A 359 -2.37 63.93 -5.97
CA ALA A 359 -2.72 63.78 -7.36
C ALA A 359 -1.61 64.30 -8.30
N PHE A 360 -1.16 63.43 -9.21
CA PHE A 360 -0.31 63.85 -10.33
C PHE A 360 -1.15 64.04 -11.56
N ASN A 361 -1.14 65.26 -12.06
CA ASN A 361 -1.80 65.69 -13.28
C ASN A 361 -0.84 65.45 -14.48
N PRO A 362 -1.21 64.76 -15.56
CA PRO A 362 -0.34 64.65 -16.72
C PRO A 362 -0.62 65.80 -17.67
N THR A 363 0.29 66.74 -17.76
CA THR A 363 0.36 67.67 -18.91
C THR A 363 1.53 67.30 -19.79
N ALA A 364 1.16 67.08 -21.04
CA ALA A 364 1.87 67.41 -22.29
C ALA A 364 3.31 66.92 -22.56
N GLU A 365 3.42 66.19 -23.65
CA GLU A 365 4.51 66.27 -24.63
C GLU A 365 5.88 65.73 -24.23
N ASP A 366 6.12 64.43 -24.63
CA ASP A 366 7.35 64.14 -25.33
C ASP A 366 7.13 62.96 -26.31
N ARG A 367 7.08 63.33 -27.57
CA ARG A 367 7.11 62.43 -28.73
C ARG A 367 8.52 61.90 -28.87
N TRP A 368 8.70 60.63 -28.60
CA TRP A 368 9.89 59.90 -29.07
C TRP A 368 9.51 59.08 -30.32
N THR A 369 10.00 59.51 -31.48
CA THR A 369 9.96 58.74 -32.72
C THR A 369 11.26 57.92 -32.82
N PRO A 370 11.21 56.62 -32.95
CA PRO A 370 12.35 55.85 -33.42
C PRO A 370 12.38 55.95 -34.96
N ALA A 371 13.46 56.51 -35.48
CA ALA A 371 13.79 56.42 -36.89
C ALA A 371 14.30 55.00 -37.18
N TYR A 372 13.49 54.23 -37.88
CA TYR A 372 13.84 53.24 -38.90
C TYR A 372 12.54 52.61 -39.37
N ALA A 373 11.93 53.18 -40.38
CA ALA A 373 10.87 52.55 -41.12
C ALA A 373 11.41 52.11 -42.48
N GLY A 374 11.68 50.84 -42.58
CA GLY A 374 11.71 50.15 -43.87
C GLY A 374 10.38 49.42 -44.03
N VAL A 375 9.40 50.09 -44.62
CA VAL A 375 8.11 49.47 -44.94
C VAL A 375 8.26 48.73 -46.24
N THR A 376 8.16 47.42 -46.21
CA THR A 376 7.69 46.63 -47.33
C THR A 376 6.28 46.15 -47.00
N GLU A 377 5.32 46.79 -47.60
CA GLU A 377 3.93 46.33 -47.66
C GLU A 377 3.86 45.06 -48.54
N ASP A 378 3.98 43.89 -47.96
CA ASP A 378 3.47 42.67 -48.58
C ASP A 378 2.03 42.44 -48.10
N ARG A 379 1.11 42.90 -48.93
CA ARG A 379 -0.31 42.57 -48.84
C ARG A 379 -0.47 41.09 -49.12
N LEU A 380 -0.60 40.27 -48.06
CA LEU A 380 -1.13 38.92 -48.17
C LEU A 380 -2.60 39.02 -48.68
N ARG A 381 -2.77 38.86 -50.00
CA ARG A 381 -4.08 38.61 -50.61
C ARG A 381 -4.49 37.20 -50.25
N PHE A 382 -5.43 37.05 -49.33
CA PHE A 382 -6.17 35.79 -49.18
C PHE A 382 -7.01 35.60 -50.43
N ALA A 383 -6.63 34.67 -51.27
CA ALA A 383 -7.45 34.21 -52.37
C ALA A 383 -8.67 33.47 -51.81
N THR A 384 -9.83 34.08 -51.90
CA THR A 384 -11.14 33.50 -51.60
C THR A 384 -11.72 32.78 -52.81
N ASP A 385 -10.96 31.90 -53.45
CA ASP A 385 -11.49 30.97 -54.43
C ASP A 385 -11.02 29.57 -54.07
N GLN A 386 -11.76 28.95 -53.16
CA GLN A 386 -11.70 27.50 -53.01
C GLN A 386 -12.79 26.89 -53.88
N PRO A 387 -12.43 25.99 -54.80
CA PRO A 387 -13.44 25.17 -55.48
C PRO A 387 -14.08 24.25 -54.45
N ALA A 388 -15.39 24.06 -54.63
CA ALA A 388 -16.22 23.17 -53.83
C ALA A 388 -15.51 21.85 -53.54
N ALA A 389 -15.45 21.48 -52.27
CA ALA A 389 -14.85 20.22 -51.81
C ALA A 389 -15.40 19.03 -52.60
N ARG A 390 -14.55 18.38 -53.36
CA ARG A 390 -14.79 17.04 -53.86
C ARG A 390 -14.93 16.16 -52.64
N ALA A 391 -16.07 15.45 -52.56
CA ALA A 391 -16.22 14.38 -51.60
C ALA A 391 -15.10 13.36 -51.84
N GLU A 392 -14.14 13.29 -50.94
CA GLU A 392 -13.16 12.23 -50.95
C GLU A 392 -13.87 10.89 -50.69
N PRO A 393 -13.50 9.81 -51.38
CA PRO A 393 -14.07 8.50 -51.13
C PRO A 393 -13.81 8.13 -49.67
N ALA A 394 -14.83 7.57 -49.02
CA ALA A 394 -14.77 7.11 -47.64
C ALA A 394 -13.48 6.33 -47.43
N THR A 395 -12.55 6.93 -46.68
CA THR A 395 -11.33 6.28 -46.24
C THR A 395 -11.71 5.08 -45.42
N ALA A 396 -11.10 3.94 -45.69
CA ALA A 396 -11.19 2.74 -44.89
C ALA A 396 -10.97 3.10 -43.40
N PRO A 397 -11.65 2.43 -42.44
CA PRO A 397 -11.52 2.80 -41.05
C PRO A 397 -10.03 2.77 -40.67
N VAL A 398 -9.52 3.95 -40.29
CA VAL A 398 -8.16 4.07 -39.76
C VAL A 398 -8.12 3.20 -38.51
N PRO A 399 -7.18 2.26 -38.38
CA PRO A 399 -7.09 1.43 -37.18
C PRO A 399 -6.97 2.35 -35.96
N ALA A 400 -7.91 2.20 -35.03
CA ALA A 400 -7.90 2.96 -33.78
C ALA A 400 -6.68 2.55 -32.97
N PHE A 401 -5.72 3.44 -32.81
CA PHE A 401 -4.53 3.20 -31.99
C PHE A 401 -4.78 3.71 -30.58
N PRO A 402 -4.80 2.84 -29.54
CA PRO A 402 -5.10 3.24 -28.16
C PRO A 402 -4.19 4.34 -27.62
N LEU A 403 -2.88 4.32 -27.96
CA LEU A 403 -1.93 5.38 -27.59
C LEU A 403 -1.81 6.49 -28.66
N GLY A 404 -2.65 6.46 -29.68
CA GLY A 404 -2.72 7.48 -30.72
C GLY A 404 -1.57 7.46 -31.71
N VAL A 405 -1.39 8.57 -32.41
CA VAL A 405 -0.36 8.80 -33.41
C VAL A 405 0.59 9.89 -32.91
N ALA A 406 1.91 9.61 -32.94
CA ALA A 406 2.91 10.55 -32.50
C ALA A 406 2.88 11.84 -33.33
N ARG A 407 2.82 12.98 -32.66
CA ARG A 407 2.85 14.34 -33.26
C ARG A 407 4.19 15.01 -33.09
N GLY A 408 4.97 14.60 -32.10
CA GLY A 408 6.29 15.17 -31.85
C GLY A 408 6.88 14.72 -30.52
N GLN A 409 8.07 15.27 -30.23
CA GLN A 409 8.83 14.99 -29.03
C GLN A 409 9.13 16.29 -28.28
N VAL A 410 9.00 16.28 -26.96
CA VAL A 410 9.28 17.42 -26.08
C VAL A 410 10.49 17.09 -25.22
N ALA A 411 11.42 18.05 -25.08
CA ALA A 411 12.65 17.93 -24.29
C ALA A 411 13.50 16.68 -24.64
N ALA A 412 13.39 16.17 -25.86
CA ALA A 412 14.03 14.92 -26.31
C ALA A 412 13.80 13.74 -25.33
N THR A 413 12.70 13.77 -24.57
CA THR A 413 12.36 12.80 -23.51
C THR A 413 10.91 12.32 -23.63
N TYR A 414 9.96 13.20 -23.94
CA TYR A 414 8.55 12.89 -23.94
C TYR A 414 7.99 12.87 -25.36
N ILE A 415 7.37 11.76 -25.76
CA ILE A 415 6.62 11.66 -27.02
C ILE A 415 5.21 12.19 -26.75
N VAL A 416 4.74 13.07 -27.63
CA VAL A 416 3.37 13.59 -27.60
C VAL A 416 2.61 12.94 -28.75
N ALA A 417 1.52 12.24 -28.44
CA ALA A 417 0.68 11.54 -29.39
C ALA A 417 -0.77 11.98 -29.25
N GLU A 418 -1.49 12.05 -30.38
CA GLU A 418 -2.91 12.36 -30.46
C GLU A 418 -3.70 11.06 -30.60
N ALA A 419 -4.53 10.76 -29.61
CA ALA A 419 -5.49 9.68 -29.62
C ALA A 419 -6.89 10.21 -29.93
N GLU A 420 -7.83 9.32 -30.25
CA GLU A 420 -9.21 9.69 -30.63
C GLU A 420 -9.91 10.53 -29.55
N ASP A 421 -9.63 10.31 -28.29
CA ASP A 421 -10.31 10.90 -27.13
C ASP A 421 -9.43 11.85 -26.32
N GLY A 422 -8.18 12.15 -26.77
CA GLY A 422 -7.31 13.07 -26.06
C GLY A 422 -5.85 13.06 -26.50
N LEU A 423 -5.01 13.67 -25.66
CA LEU A 423 -3.57 13.76 -25.82
C LEU A 423 -2.87 12.72 -24.93
N VAL A 424 -1.94 11.96 -25.49
CA VAL A 424 -1.12 11.00 -24.77
C VAL A 424 0.32 11.53 -24.72
N ILE A 425 0.92 11.53 -23.53
CA ILE A 425 2.32 11.90 -23.31
C ILE A 425 3.04 10.66 -22.80
N VAL A 426 4.08 10.21 -23.51
CA VAL A 426 4.84 9.01 -23.19
C VAL A 426 6.26 9.38 -22.81
N ASP A 427 6.75 8.88 -21.68
CA ASP A 427 8.17 8.92 -21.32
C ASP A 427 8.89 7.84 -22.14
N GLN A 428 9.65 8.27 -23.17
CA GLN A 428 10.32 7.36 -24.10
C GLN A 428 11.36 6.47 -23.40
N HIS A 429 12.04 6.99 -22.37
CA HIS A 429 13.07 6.25 -21.65
C HIS A 429 12.42 5.14 -20.82
N ALA A 430 11.44 5.49 -19.98
CA ALA A 430 10.70 4.55 -19.15
C ALA A 430 9.95 3.48 -19.98
N ALA A 431 9.40 3.87 -21.13
CA ALA A 431 8.74 2.96 -22.05
C ALA A 431 9.74 1.96 -22.66
N HIS A 432 10.88 2.45 -23.14
CA HIS A 432 11.90 1.60 -23.76
C HIS A 432 12.50 0.60 -22.77
N GLU A 433 12.85 1.04 -21.54
CA GLU A 433 13.30 0.15 -20.46
C GLU A 433 12.33 -1.02 -20.24
N ARG A 434 11.04 -0.69 -20.17
CA ARG A 434 10.00 -1.70 -19.95
C ARG A 434 9.90 -2.68 -21.12
N LEU A 435 9.93 -2.21 -22.34
CA LEU A 435 9.88 -3.05 -23.52
C LEU A 435 11.09 -3.99 -23.59
N VAL A 436 12.29 -3.49 -23.28
CA VAL A 436 13.51 -4.32 -23.24
C VAL A 436 13.37 -5.42 -22.19
N LEU A 437 12.90 -5.10 -20.98
CA LEU A 437 12.68 -6.08 -19.91
C LEU A 437 11.68 -7.17 -20.34
N GLU A 438 10.56 -6.80 -20.93
CA GLU A 438 9.54 -7.78 -21.35
C GLU A 438 10.04 -8.67 -22.51
N ARG A 439 10.81 -8.13 -23.45
CA ARG A 439 11.50 -8.92 -24.49
C ARG A 439 12.46 -9.93 -23.86
N MET A 440 13.25 -9.51 -22.87
CA MET A 440 14.17 -10.41 -22.17
C MET A 440 13.41 -11.51 -21.41
N ARG A 441 12.31 -11.17 -20.76
CA ARG A 441 11.44 -12.15 -20.07
C ARG A 441 10.85 -13.21 -21.01
N VAL A 442 10.36 -12.78 -22.16
CA VAL A 442 9.81 -13.70 -23.16
C VAL A 442 10.93 -14.60 -23.71
N ALA A 443 12.09 -14.04 -24.03
CA ALA A 443 13.23 -14.80 -24.54
C ALA A 443 13.77 -15.81 -23.51
N SER A 444 13.84 -15.44 -22.23
CA SER A 444 14.32 -16.33 -21.15
C SER A 444 13.41 -17.53 -20.87
N GLN A 445 12.14 -17.48 -21.30
CA GLN A 445 11.20 -18.62 -21.21
C GLN A 445 11.33 -19.62 -22.37
N GLY A 446 12.10 -19.26 -23.41
CA GLY A 446 12.35 -20.07 -24.60
C GLY A 446 13.83 -20.49 -24.73
N GLU A 447 14.42 -20.17 -25.86
CA GLU A 447 15.82 -20.54 -26.20
C GLU A 447 16.90 -19.74 -25.47
N GLY A 448 16.53 -18.83 -24.57
CA GLY A 448 17.41 -17.88 -23.90
C GLY A 448 17.48 -16.53 -24.61
N VAL A 449 18.09 -15.52 -23.94
CA VAL A 449 18.24 -14.19 -24.50
C VAL A 449 19.36 -14.19 -25.52
N ALA A 450 19.08 -13.71 -26.74
CA ALA A 450 20.08 -13.57 -27.78
C ALA A 450 21.25 -12.68 -27.30
N ARG A 451 22.47 -13.10 -27.57
CA ARG A 451 23.71 -12.42 -27.17
C ARG A 451 24.37 -11.71 -28.36
N GLN A 452 24.99 -10.58 -28.07
CA GLN A 452 25.83 -9.84 -29.00
C GLN A 452 27.28 -9.93 -28.53
N ALA A 453 28.11 -10.64 -29.28
CA ALA A 453 29.53 -10.71 -29.00
C ALA A 453 30.16 -9.32 -29.15
N LEU A 454 31.02 -8.95 -28.23
CA LEU A 454 31.84 -7.74 -28.34
C LEU A 454 32.99 -7.97 -29.30
N LEU A 455 33.24 -6.98 -30.17
CA LEU A 455 34.36 -7.05 -31.13
C LEU A 455 35.71 -7.18 -30.41
N LEU A 456 35.87 -6.48 -29.31
CA LEU A 456 36.96 -6.60 -28.35
C LEU A 456 36.30 -6.86 -26.98
N PRO A 457 36.72 -7.94 -26.28
CA PRO A 457 36.28 -8.17 -24.92
C PRO A 457 36.63 -6.98 -24.01
N ASP A 458 35.75 -6.61 -23.11
CA ASP A 458 35.89 -5.48 -22.20
C ASP A 458 36.37 -5.97 -20.83
N VAL A 459 37.47 -5.38 -20.30
CA VAL A 459 37.99 -5.71 -18.97
C VAL A 459 37.56 -4.65 -17.99
N VAL A 460 36.79 -5.06 -16.97
CA VAL A 460 36.24 -4.17 -15.94
C VAL A 460 36.93 -4.44 -14.62
N GLU A 461 37.62 -3.43 -14.08
CA GLU A 461 38.20 -3.48 -12.74
C GLU A 461 37.13 -3.23 -11.68
N MET A 462 37.12 -4.10 -10.64
CA MET A 462 36.14 -4.12 -9.58
C MET A 462 36.77 -4.63 -8.28
N ASP A 463 36.10 -4.43 -7.14
CA ASP A 463 36.56 -5.02 -5.88
C ASP A 463 36.40 -6.55 -5.90
N GLU A 464 37.33 -7.28 -5.23
CA GLU A 464 37.38 -8.75 -5.22
C GLU A 464 36.03 -9.37 -4.79
N PRO A 465 35.32 -8.91 -3.73
CA PRO A 465 34.02 -9.45 -3.35
C PRO A 465 32.93 -9.27 -4.41
N ASP A 466 33.02 -8.23 -5.24
CA ASP A 466 32.10 -7.99 -6.34
C ASP A 466 32.38 -8.95 -7.50
N CYS A 467 33.66 -9.18 -7.79
CA CYS A 467 34.07 -10.18 -8.76
C CYS A 467 33.62 -11.59 -8.37
N ASP A 468 33.76 -11.97 -7.09
CA ASP A 468 33.32 -13.29 -6.57
C ASP A 468 31.80 -13.48 -6.79
N ARG A 469 31.00 -12.47 -6.47
CA ARG A 469 29.53 -12.51 -6.67
C ARG A 469 29.13 -12.64 -8.12
N LEU A 470 29.82 -11.94 -9.01
CA LEU A 470 29.55 -11.99 -10.46
C LEU A 470 30.00 -13.33 -11.06
N GLU A 471 31.12 -13.89 -10.59
CA GLU A 471 31.61 -15.21 -11.01
C GLU A 471 30.63 -16.31 -10.63
N ASP A 472 30.13 -16.29 -9.37
CA ASP A 472 29.13 -17.22 -8.89
C ASP A 472 27.82 -17.14 -9.69
N ALA A 473 27.43 -15.93 -10.15
CA ALA A 473 26.23 -15.69 -10.95
C ALA A 473 26.45 -15.86 -12.47
N ALA A 474 27.68 -16.07 -12.94
CA ALA A 474 27.99 -16.13 -14.37
C ALA A 474 27.14 -17.13 -15.18
N PRO A 475 26.82 -18.35 -14.68
CA PRO A 475 25.94 -19.27 -15.40
C PRO A 475 24.51 -18.72 -15.58
N GLU A 476 23.97 -18.01 -14.57
CA GLU A 476 22.64 -17.39 -14.60
C GLU A 476 22.64 -16.20 -15.58
N LEU A 477 23.69 -15.38 -15.56
CA LEU A 477 23.88 -14.23 -16.42
C LEU A 477 24.05 -14.63 -17.90
N ALA A 478 24.71 -15.74 -18.17
CA ALA A 478 24.82 -16.30 -19.52
C ALA A 478 23.45 -16.65 -20.12
N GLY A 479 22.52 -17.16 -19.31
CA GLY A 479 21.12 -17.40 -19.71
C GLY A 479 20.36 -16.12 -20.11
N LEU A 480 20.78 -14.98 -19.60
CA LEU A 480 20.27 -13.64 -19.94
C LEU A 480 21.07 -12.97 -21.07
N GLY A 481 22.01 -13.68 -21.69
CA GLY A 481 22.83 -13.19 -22.81
C GLY A 481 24.04 -12.35 -22.40
N LEU A 482 24.41 -12.32 -21.12
CA LEU A 482 25.61 -11.66 -20.62
C LEU A 482 26.68 -12.70 -20.33
N GLU A 483 27.75 -12.73 -21.15
CA GLU A 483 28.91 -13.63 -20.97
C GLU A 483 30.05 -12.91 -20.27
N ILE A 484 30.35 -13.34 -19.04
CA ILE A 484 31.41 -12.82 -18.20
C ILE A 484 32.29 -13.95 -17.69
N GLU A 485 33.56 -13.65 -17.47
CA GLU A 485 34.48 -14.57 -16.81
C GLU A 485 35.48 -13.81 -15.93
N ARG A 486 36.01 -14.49 -14.91
CA ARG A 486 37.05 -13.92 -14.04
C ARG A 486 38.36 -13.72 -14.83
N PHE A 487 38.93 -12.52 -14.82
CA PHE A 487 40.17 -12.20 -15.49
C PHE A 487 41.36 -11.95 -14.54
N GLY A 488 41.07 -11.90 -13.24
CA GLY A 488 42.09 -11.67 -12.20
C GLY A 488 41.42 -11.50 -10.83
N PRO A 489 42.18 -11.21 -9.77
CA PRO A 489 41.60 -11.02 -8.44
C PRO A 489 40.52 -9.92 -8.40
N THR A 490 40.77 -8.83 -9.13
CA THR A 490 39.96 -7.59 -9.12
C THR A 490 39.47 -7.19 -10.51
N ALA A 491 39.31 -8.14 -11.45
CA ALA A 491 38.86 -7.84 -12.79
C ALA A 491 37.94 -8.91 -13.37
N MET A 492 36.93 -8.48 -14.10
CA MET A 492 36.01 -9.31 -14.90
C MET A 492 36.20 -9.01 -16.39
N LEU A 493 36.17 -10.05 -17.22
CA LEU A 493 36.17 -9.96 -18.68
C LEU A 493 34.77 -10.19 -19.21
N VAL A 494 34.28 -9.28 -20.04
CA VAL A 494 32.98 -9.38 -20.71
C VAL A 494 33.17 -9.71 -22.18
N ARG A 495 32.61 -10.84 -22.62
CA ARG A 495 32.71 -11.32 -24.01
C ARG A 495 31.50 -10.99 -24.86
N ALA A 496 30.31 -11.01 -24.24
CA ALA A 496 29.08 -10.72 -24.92
C ALA A 496 28.06 -10.02 -23.97
N THR A 497 27.23 -9.19 -24.56
CA THR A 497 26.11 -8.53 -23.87
C THR A 497 24.78 -8.98 -24.47
N PRO A 498 23.65 -8.88 -23.74
CA PRO A 498 22.33 -9.18 -24.31
C PRO A 498 22.04 -8.32 -25.53
N ALA A 499 21.69 -8.96 -26.65
CA ALA A 499 21.42 -8.26 -27.92
C ALA A 499 20.31 -7.19 -27.82
N PRO A 500 19.25 -7.36 -27.03
CA PRO A 500 18.22 -6.33 -26.84
C PRO A 500 18.72 -5.01 -26.25
N LEU A 501 19.90 -4.99 -25.61
CA LEU A 501 20.46 -3.77 -25.00
C LEU A 501 21.12 -2.85 -26.04
N GLY A 502 21.57 -3.39 -27.15
CA GLY A 502 22.36 -2.63 -28.12
C GLY A 502 23.67 -2.13 -27.53
N LYS A 503 23.97 -0.84 -27.71
CA LYS A 503 25.22 -0.24 -27.18
C LYS A 503 25.11 0.04 -25.69
N THR A 504 25.79 -0.73 -24.87
CA THR A 504 25.72 -0.74 -23.41
C THR A 504 26.97 -0.17 -22.75
N ASP A 505 26.79 0.50 -21.60
CA ASP A 505 27.87 0.86 -20.67
C ASP A 505 28.24 -0.37 -19.83
N VAL A 506 29.19 -1.17 -20.32
CA VAL A 506 29.58 -2.44 -19.69
C VAL A 506 30.12 -2.26 -18.27
N PRO A 507 30.99 -1.29 -17.96
CA PRO A 507 31.47 -1.07 -16.59
C PRO A 507 30.35 -0.65 -15.61
N GLY A 508 29.42 0.19 -16.04
CA GLY A 508 28.26 0.58 -15.26
C GLY A 508 27.37 -0.62 -14.98
N LEU A 509 27.06 -1.41 -16.00
CA LEU A 509 26.23 -2.62 -15.88
C LEU A 509 26.79 -3.61 -14.86
N LEU A 510 28.09 -3.93 -14.90
CA LEU A 510 28.67 -4.89 -13.95
C LEU A 510 28.65 -4.38 -12.51
N ARG A 511 28.91 -3.08 -12.26
CA ARG A 511 28.84 -2.50 -10.92
C ARG A 511 27.43 -2.58 -10.35
N ASP A 512 26.43 -2.23 -11.14
CA ASP A 512 25.04 -2.27 -10.70
C ASP A 512 24.56 -3.71 -10.47
N LEU A 513 24.99 -4.66 -11.30
CA LEU A 513 24.71 -6.08 -11.09
C LEU A 513 25.37 -6.63 -9.81
N ALA A 514 26.62 -6.27 -9.53
CA ALA A 514 27.31 -6.69 -8.32
C ALA A 514 26.63 -6.13 -7.07
N ALA A 515 26.21 -4.86 -7.10
CA ALA A 515 25.44 -4.24 -6.02
C ALA A 515 24.08 -4.92 -5.83
N GLU A 516 23.36 -5.24 -6.91
CA GLU A 516 22.09 -5.96 -6.89
C GLU A 516 22.25 -7.36 -6.28
N LEU A 517 23.25 -8.12 -6.70
CA LEU A 517 23.54 -9.45 -6.18
C LEU A 517 23.93 -9.42 -4.70
N ALA A 518 24.62 -8.37 -4.23
CA ALA A 518 24.94 -8.19 -2.82
C ALA A 518 23.69 -8.01 -1.95
N GLU A 519 22.66 -7.33 -2.46
CA GLU A 519 21.40 -7.08 -1.72
C GLU A 519 20.42 -8.25 -1.78
N ILE A 520 20.44 -9.07 -2.83
CA ILE A 520 19.46 -10.13 -3.07
C ILE A 520 19.57 -11.25 -2.03
N GLY A 521 20.76 -11.58 -1.52
CA GLY A 521 20.98 -12.66 -0.54
C GLY A 521 20.42 -14.03 -0.98
N THR A 522 20.59 -15.06 -0.14
CA THR A 522 20.17 -16.45 -0.43
C THR A 522 18.66 -16.73 -0.27
N ALA A 523 17.86 -15.75 0.13
CA ALA A 523 16.45 -15.93 0.49
C ALA A 523 15.46 -15.95 -0.70
N LEU A 524 15.91 -15.64 -1.91
CA LEU A 524 15.05 -15.57 -3.10
C LEU A 524 15.13 -16.84 -3.95
N THR A 525 14.01 -17.17 -4.63
CA THR A 525 14.04 -18.25 -5.61
C THR A 525 14.90 -17.86 -6.82
N LEU A 526 15.45 -18.84 -7.53
CA LEU A 526 16.25 -18.61 -8.74
C LEU A 526 15.51 -17.71 -9.76
N ARG A 527 14.23 -17.95 -9.97
CA ARG A 527 13.40 -17.16 -10.88
C ARG A 527 13.28 -15.70 -10.43
N ASP A 528 13.11 -15.48 -9.13
CA ASP A 528 13.04 -14.13 -8.57
C ASP A 528 14.36 -13.38 -8.73
N ARG A 529 15.51 -14.07 -8.59
CA ARG A 529 16.84 -13.50 -8.82
C ARG A 529 17.04 -13.11 -10.29
N LEU A 530 16.67 -13.99 -11.22
CA LEU A 530 16.75 -13.73 -12.65
C LEU A 530 15.89 -12.53 -13.08
N ASP A 531 14.69 -12.39 -12.54
CA ASP A 531 13.83 -11.23 -12.82
C ASP A 531 14.46 -9.91 -12.35
N HIS A 532 15.12 -9.89 -11.19
CA HIS A 532 15.83 -8.71 -10.70
C HIS A 532 17.01 -8.33 -11.57
N VAL A 533 17.85 -9.32 -11.86
CA VAL A 533 19.01 -9.16 -12.72
C VAL A 533 18.59 -8.67 -14.12
N ALA A 534 17.54 -9.25 -14.70
CA ALA A 534 17.00 -8.83 -15.98
C ALA A 534 16.50 -7.37 -15.97
N ALA A 535 15.86 -6.92 -14.87
CA ALA A 535 15.42 -5.53 -14.73
C ALA A 535 16.63 -4.56 -14.67
N THR A 536 17.67 -4.90 -13.91
CA THR A 536 18.92 -4.11 -13.84
C THR A 536 19.61 -4.05 -15.20
N ILE A 537 19.70 -5.18 -15.90
CA ILE A 537 20.24 -5.25 -17.26
C ILE A 537 19.43 -4.35 -18.22
N ALA A 538 18.10 -4.41 -18.20
CA ALA A 538 17.23 -3.64 -19.08
C ALA A 538 17.39 -2.12 -18.91
N CYS A 539 17.67 -1.63 -17.70
CA CYS A 539 17.95 -0.21 -17.44
C CYS A 539 19.20 0.30 -18.16
N HIS A 540 20.21 -0.56 -18.37
CA HIS A 540 21.43 -0.20 -19.10
C HIS A 540 21.28 -0.21 -20.62
N GLY A 541 20.24 -0.85 -21.16
CA GLY A 541 19.95 -0.92 -22.60
C GLY A 541 19.01 0.16 -23.11
N SER A 542 18.52 1.02 -22.22
CA SER A 542 17.53 2.00 -22.62
C SER A 542 18.11 3.12 -23.48
N VAL A 543 17.31 3.62 -24.40
CA VAL A 543 17.64 4.84 -25.16
C VAL A 543 17.89 5.95 -24.16
N ARG A 544 19.13 6.45 -24.08
CA ARG A 544 19.50 7.53 -23.16
C ARG A 544 18.51 8.68 -23.30
N ALA A 545 18.04 9.22 -22.18
CA ALA A 545 17.28 10.47 -22.17
C ALA A 545 18.05 11.52 -23.01
N GLY A 546 17.37 12.14 -23.99
CA GLY A 546 18.01 13.10 -24.90
C GLY A 546 18.20 12.63 -26.35
N ARG A 547 17.85 11.38 -26.70
CA ARG A 547 17.83 10.97 -28.11
C ARG A 547 16.58 11.52 -28.80
N ILE A 548 16.79 12.20 -29.92
CA ILE A 548 15.71 12.66 -30.80
C ILE A 548 15.28 11.47 -31.66
N LEU A 549 14.00 11.11 -31.58
CA LEU A 549 13.39 10.05 -32.37
C LEU A 549 12.69 10.66 -33.60
N SER A 550 12.74 9.96 -34.72
CA SER A 550 11.88 10.25 -35.87
C SER A 550 10.42 9.91 -35.55
N VAL A 551 9.48 10.50 -36.28
CA VAL A 551 8.03 10.20 -36.12
C VAL A 551 7.75 8.71 -36.35
N ALA A 552 8.47 8.07 -37.26
CA ALA A 552 8.35 6.64 -37.50
C ALA A 552 8.81 5.79 -36.30
N GLU A 553 9.95 6.14 -35.68
CA GLU A 553 10.45 5.47 -34.45
C GLU A 553 9.50 5.68 -33.26
N MET A 554 8.96 6.90 -33.10
CA MET A 554 7.97 7.19 -32.05
C MET A 554 6.72 6.34 -32.23
N ASN A 555 6.18 6.26 -33.43
CA ASN A 555 5.01 5.42 -33.71
C ASN A 555 5.31 3.93 -33.54
N ALA A 556 6.49 3.45 -33.92
CA ALA A 556 6.91 2.07 -33.69
C ALA A 556 6.94 1.73 -32.19
N LEU A 557 7.47 2.63 -31.36
CA LEU A 557 7.47 2.50 -29.90
C LEU A 557 6.03 2.42 -29.34
N LEU A 558 5.14 3.31 -29.77
CA LEU A 558 3.74 3.30 -29.35
C LEU A 558 3.04 1.98 -29.71
N ARG A 559 3.22 1.48 -30.94
CA ARG A 559 2.62 0.19 -31.38
C ARG A 559 3.16 -0.98 -30.56
N GLU A 560 4.45 -0.98 -30.25
CA GLU A 560 5.03 -2.02 -29.42
C GLU A 560 4.49 -1.96 -27.99
N MET A 561 4.34 -0.76 -27.42
CA MET A 561 3.74 -0.59 -26.09
C MET A 561 2.29 -1.13 -26.03
N GLU A 562 1.50 -0.95 -27.09
CA GLU A 562 0.10 -1.40 -27.14
C GLU A 562 -0.06 -2.92 -27.09
N VAL A 563 0.92 -3.67 -27.57
CA VAL A 563 0.89 -5.14 -27.58
C VAL A 563 1.70 -5.77 -26.45
N THR A 564 2.54 -4.97 -25.77
CA THR A 564 3.41 -5.48 -24.71
C THR A 564 2.70 -5.41 -23.36
N PRO A 565 2.57 -6.54 -22.64
CA PRO A 565 2.02 -6.56 -21.30
C PRO A 565 2.75 -5.57 -20.38
N ARG A 566 2.01 -4.91 -19.48
CA ARG A 566 2.57 -4.00 -18.46
C ARG A 566 3.35 -2.79 -18.99
N SER A 567 3.26 -2.48 -20.29
CA SER A 567 3.96 -1.34 -20.91
C SER A 567 3.55 0.02 -20.32
N GLY A 568 2.40 0.11 -19.65
CA GLY A 568 1.92 1.33 -18.98
C GLY A 568 2.72 1.74 -17.74
N GLN A 569 3.69 0.92 -17.28
CA GLN A 569 4.48 1.19 -16.07
C GLN A 569 5.95 0.81 -16.30
N CYS A 570 6.88 1.66 -15.82
CA CYS A 570 8.31 1.34 -15.85
C CYS A 570 8.68 0.30 -14.76
N ASN A 571 9.95 -0.14 -14.77
CA ASN A 571 10.49 -1.09 -13.80
C ASN A 571 10.43 -0.58 -12.34
N HIS A 572 10.28 0.72 -12.14
CA HIS A 572 10.21 1.40 -10.84
C HIS A 572 8.77 1.76 -10.43
N GLY A 573 7.74 1.31 -11.18
CA GLY A 573 6.33 1.55 -10.90
C GLY A 573 5.81 2.95 -11.24
N ARG A 574 6.58 3.74 -12.01
CA ARG A 574 6.10 5.02 -12.53
C ARG A 574 5.32 4.79 -13.82
N PRO A 575 4.27 5.58 -14.10
CA PRO A 575 3.60 5.50 -15.38
C PRO A 575 4.57 5.82 -16.51
N THR A 576 4.57 5.01 -17.57
CA THR A 576 5.35 5.27 -18.79
C THR A 576 4.64 6.23 -19.73
N TRP A 577 3.33 6.40 -19.55
CA TRP A 577 2.53 7.37 -20.28
C TRP A 577 1.37 7.91 -19.43
N VAL A 578 0.88 9.08 -19.79
CA VAL A 578 -0.30 9.73 -19.22
C VAL A 578 -1.20 10.23 -20.35
N LYS A 579 -2.52 10.23 -20.12
CA LYS A 579 -3.52 10.71 -21.09
C LYS A 579 -4.30 11.88 -20.51
N LEU A 580 -4.43 12.92 -21.30
CA LEU A 580 -5.28 14.07 -21.04
C LEU A 580 -6.49 13.99 -21.98
N ALA A 581 -7.66 13.67 -21.45
CA ALA A 581 -8.87 13.66 -22.26
C ALA A 581 -9.21 15.06 -22.79
N HIS A 582 -9.92 15.16 -23.92
CA HIS A 582 -10.31 16.44 -24.48
C HIS A 582 -11.03 17.35 -23.47
N GLY A 583 -11.94 16.80 -22.65
CA GLY A 583 -12.63 17.55 -21.61
C GLY A 583 -11.71 18.06 -20.49
N ASP A 584 -10.59 17.37 -20.20
CA ASP A 584 -9.59 17.85 -19.24
C ASP A 584 -8.80 19.02 -19.82
N ILE A 585 -8.45 18.94 -21.09
CA ILE A 585 -7.78 20.01 -21.83
C ILE A 585 -8.69 21.25 -21.89
N GLU A 586 -9.98 21.08 -22.22
CA GLU A 586 -10.94 22.19 -22.26
C GLU A 586 -11.08 22.88 -20.90
N ARG A 587 -11.09 22.11 -19.81
CA ARG A 587 -11.13 22.65 -18.43
C ARG A 587 -9.88 23.45 -18.08
N LEU A 588 -8.69 23.04 -18.54
CA LEU A 588 -7.46 23.81 -18.33
C LEU A 588 -7.54 25.22 -18.99
N PHE A 589 -8.29 25.34 -20.06
CA PHE A 589 -8.52 26.63 -20.76
C PHE A 589 -9.81 27.35 -20.32
N GLY A 590 -10.49 26.85 -19.29
CA GLY A 590 -11.70 27.47 -18.75
C GLY A 590 -12.90 27.46 -19.73
N ARG A 591 -12.95 26.50 -20.66
CA ARG A 591 -14.01 26.42 -21.69
C ARG A 591 -15.22 25.60 -21.25
N LYS A 592 -15.20 24.97 -20.07
CA LYS A 592 -16.34 24.32 -19.37
C LYS A 592 -16.14 24.39 -17.86
#